data_da4656d28603fe3119fd481f499a2b17
#
_entry.id   da4656d28603fe3119fd481f499a2b17
#
_cell.length_a   1.000
_cell.length_b   1.000
_cell.length_c   1.000
_cell.angle_alpha   90.00
_cell.angle_beta   90.00
_cell.angle_gamma   90.00
#
_symmetry.space_group_name_H-M   'P 1'
#
loop_
_entity.id
_entity.type
_entity.pdbx_description
1 polymer ?
#
loop_
_entity_poly.entity_id
_entity_poly.type
_entity_poly.pdbx_seq_one_letter_code
_entity_poly.pdbx_strand_id
1 'polypeptide(L)' 'MLYKKIETLCKKKGISVAALEKEAGLGNGAIGKWKSSVPGVGNLKKVATVLGCTVDELLEES' A
#
# COMPACT_ATOMS: atom_id res chain seq x y z
N MET A 1 3.90 5.45 -9.79
CA MET A 1 3.55 4.03 -9.73
C MET A 1 3.11 3.68 -8.32
N LEU A 2 2.00 2.98 -8.20
CA LEU A 2 1.39 2.70 -6.89
C LEU A 2 2.33 2.00 -5.90
N TYR A 3 3.03 0.97 -6.35
CA TYR A 3 3.92 0.23 -5.48
C TYR A 3 5.00 1.13 -4.86
N LYS A 4 5.60 1.96 -5.67
CA LYS A 4 6.64 2.87 -5.20
C LYS A 4 6.10 3.89 -4.19
N LYS A 5 4.89 4.38 -4.42
CA LYS A 5 4.24 5.29 -3.49
C LYS A 5 4.03 4.63 -2.14
N ILE A 6 3.54 3.39 -2.16
CA ILE A 6 3.32 2.62 -0.94
C ILE A 6 4.65 2.37 -0.22
N GLU A 7 5.68 1.98 -0.97
CA GLU A 7 7.00 1.75 -0.39
C GLU A 7 7.55 3.01 0.29
N THR A 8 7.41 4.16 -0.37
CA THR A 8 7.85 5.43 0.20
C THR A 8 7.11 5.76 1.49
N LEU A 9 5.79 5.56 1.51
CA LEU A 9 4.99 5.83 2.69
C LEU A 9 5.33 4.87 3.84
N CYS A 10 5.64 3.63 3.53
CA CYS A 10 6.10 2.66 4.53
C CYS A 10 7.41 3.13 5.17
N LYS A 11 8.35 3.60 4.36
CA LYS A 11 9.61 4.11 4.88
C LYS A 11 9.41 5.30 5.80
N LYS A 12 8.53 6.21 5.43
CA LYS A 12 8.22 7.36 6.28
C LYS A 12 7.61 6.94 7.61
N LYS A 13 6.81 5.89 7.59
CA LYS A 13 6.16 5.39 8.78
C LYS A 13 7.07 4.46 9.60
N GLY A 14 8.18 4.04 9.03
CA GLY A 14 9.13 3.16 9.71
C GLY A 14 8.69 1.71 9.74
N ILE A 15 7.92 1.26 8.75
CA ILE A 15 7.48 -0.14 8.66
C ILE A 15 7.91 -0.74 7.30
N SER A 16 7.95 -2.06 7.25
CA SER A 16 8.22 -2.75 6.00
C SER A 16 6.93 -2.97 5.21
N VAL A 17 7.07 -3.24 3.91
CA VAL A 17 5.92 -3.59 3.08
C VAL A 17 5.27 -4.88 3.61
N ALA A 18 6.08 -5.83 4.07
CA ALA A 18 5.55 -7.07 4.64
C ALA A 18 4.71 -6.80 5.91
N ALA A 19 5.16 -5.89 6.75
CA ALA A 19 4.40 -5.51 7.95
C ALA A 19 3.09 -4.84 7.56
N LEU A 20 3.11 -4.00 6.52
CA LEU A 20 1.91 -3.37 6.01
C LEU A 20 0.89 -4.41 5.52
N GLU A 21 1.36 -5.40 4.76
CA GLU A 21 0.49 -6.47 4.30
C GLU A 21 -0.22 -7.17 5.46
N LYS A 22 0.55 -7.46 6.49
CA LYS A 22 0.01 -8.14 7.67
C LYS A 22 -1.02 -7.28 8.40
N GLU A 23 -0.70 -6.01 8.62
CA GLU A 23 -1.62 -5.10 9.31
C GLU A 23 -2.88 -4.82 8.50
N ALA A 24 -2.77 -4.77 7.20
CA ALA A 24 -3.92 -4.54 6.33
C ALA A 24 -4.75 -5.80 6.11
N GLY A 25 -4.30 -6.94 6.62
CA GLY A 25 -5.01 -8.20 6.44
C GLY A 25 -4.87 -8.78 5.05
N LEU A 26 -3.79 -8.45 4.36
CA LEU A 26 -3.51 -8.96 3.02
C LEU A 26 -2.61 -10.19 3.11
N GLY A 27 -2.64 -11.02 2.06
CA GLY A 27 -1.77 -12.18 2.01
C GLY A 27 -0.31 -11.80 1.76
N ASN A 28 0.60 -12.72 2.05
CA ASN A 28 2.02 -12.54 1.79
C ASN A 28 2.27 -12.28 0.31
N GLY A 29 2.98 -11.21 0.02
CA GLY A 29 3.31 -10.86 -1.36
C GLY A 29 2.20 -10.18 -2.13
N ALA A 30 1.04 -9.91 -1.49
CA ALA A 30 -0.08 -9.27 -2.17
C ALA A 30 0.31 -7.91 -2.75
N ILE A 31 1.01 -7.10 -1.97
CA ILE A 31 1.42 -5.76 -2.43
C ILE A 31 2.47 -5.86 -3.53
N GLY A 32 3.33 -6.86 -3.48
CA GLY A 32 4.32 -7.07 -4.53
C GLY A 32 3.71 -7.26 -5.90
N LYS A 33 2.51 -7.83 -5.97
CA LYS A 33 1.79 -8.01 -7.23
C LYS A 33 1.34 -6.70 -7.84
N TRP A 34 1.26 -5.65 -7.04
CA TRP A 34 0.80 -4.34 -7.50
C TRP A 34 1.85 -3.59 -8.32
N LYS A 35 3.01 -4.18 -8.52
CA LYS A 35 4.01 -3.68 -9.47
C LYS A 35 3.51 -3.82 -10.91
N SER A 36 2.70 -4.83 -11.17
CA SER A 36 2.21 -5.12 -12.52
C SER A 36 0.68 -5.17 -12.63
N SER A 37 -0.05 -5.11 -11.51
CA SER A 37 -1.50 -5.10 -11.55
C SER A 37 -2.05 -4.09 -10.56
N VAL A 38 -3.29 -3.65 -10.79
CA VAL A 38 -3.94 -2.65 -9.93
C VAL A 38 -4.84 -3.39 -8.93
N PRO A 39 -4.70 -3.10 -7.63
CA PRO A 39 -5.57 -3.72 -6.63
C PRO A 39 -6.99 -3.16 -6.69
N GLY A 40 -7.94 -3.90 -6.12
CA GLY A 40 -9.30 -3.42 -5.98
C GLY A 40 -9.39 -2.30 -4.94
N VAL A 41 -10.47 -1.52 -5.03
CA VAL A 41 -10.69 -0.38 -4.13
C VAL A 41 -10.69 -0.81 -2.66
N GLY A 42 -11.27 -1.98 -2.35
CA GLY A 42 -11.29 -2.47 -0.98
C GLY A 42 -9.89 -2.65 -0.39
N ASN A 43 -8.98 -3.22 -1.18
CA ASN A 43 -7.60 -3.42 -0.73
C ASN A 43 -6.86 -2.08 -0.62
N LEU A 44 -7.11 -1.16 -1.54
CA LEU A 44 -6.54 0.18 -1.45
C LEU A 44 -6.96 0.89 -0.17
N LYS A 45 -8.23 0.77 0.20
CA LYS A 45 -8.74 1.37 1.43
C LYS A 45 -8.08 0.80 2.67
N LYS A 46 -7.87 -0.51 2.70
CA LYS A 46 -7.18 -1.16 3.82
C LYS A 46 -5.77 -0.61 4.00
N VAL A 47 -5.04 -0.51 2.90
CA VAL A 47 -3.67 0.00 2.93
C VAL A 47 -3.65 1.47 3.33
N ALA A 48 -4.55 2.28 2.76
CA ALA A 48 -4.63 3.70 3.09
C ALA A 48 -4.90 3.90 4.58
N THR A 49 -5.80 3.10 5.14
CA THR A 49 -6.13 3.18 6.57
C THR A 49 -4.90 2.91 7.44
N VAL A 50 -4.15 1.86 7.11
CA VAL A 50 -2.95 1.52 7.89
C VAL A 50 -1.90 2.62 7.75
N LEU A 51 -1.74 3.18 6.56
CA LEU A 51 -0.75 4.22 6.32
C LEU A 51 -1.19 5.61 6.80
N GLY A 52 -2.46 5.75 7.19
CA GLY A 52 -2.98 7.03 7.67
C GLY A 52 -3.16 8.06 6.55
N CYS A 53 -3.47 7.61 5.35
CA CYS A 53 -3.69 8.49 4.21
C CYS A 53 -4.97 8.11 3.49
N THR A 54 -5.31 8.86 2.44
CA THR A 54 -6.50 8.57 1.63
C THR A 54 -6.12 7.72 0.42
N VAL A 55 -7.12 7.07 -0.19
CA VAL A 55 -6.89 6.32 -1.43
C VAL A 55 -6.41 7.28 -2.52
N ASP A 56 -6.96 8.49 -2.56
CA ASP A 56 -6.53 9.49 -3.54
C ASP A 56 -5.05 9.79 -3.41
N GLU A 57 -4.55 9.91 -2.17
CA GLU A 57 -3.12 10.14 -1.95
C GLU A 57 -2.27 8.97 -2.45
N LEU A 58 -2.75 7.74 -2.28
CA LEU A 58 -2.04 6.57 -2.78
C LEU A 58 -1.93 6.56 -4.31
N LEU A 59 -2.95 7.08 -4.97
CA LEU A 59 -3.01 7.09 -6.43
C LEU A 59 -2.32 8.30 -7.05
N GLU A 60 -1.95 9.28 -6.24
CA GLU A 60 -1.23 10.45 -6.75
C GLU A 60 0.17 10.07 -7.18
N GLU A 61 0.55 10.55 -8.36
CA GLU A 61 1.91 10.44 -8.83
C GLU A 61 2.64 11.74 -8.53
N SER A 62 3.67 11.64 -7.75
CA SER A 62 4.47 12.80 -7.41
C SER A 62 5.72 12.84 -8.29
#